data_229f95cb5ce8e50b9c9fd2d5cbd92b4e
#
_entry.id   229f95cb5ce8e50b9c9fd2d5cbd92b4e
#
_cell.length_a   1.000
_cell.length_b   1.000
_cell.length_c   1.000
_cell.angle_alpha   90.00
_cell.angle_beta   90.00
_cell.angle_gamma   90.00
#
_symmetry.space_group_name_H-M   'P 1'
#
loop_
_entity.id
_entity.type
_entity.pdbx_description
1 polymer ?
#
loop_
_entity_poly.entity_id
_entity_poly.type
_entity_poly.pdbx_seq_one_letter_code
_entity_poly.pdbx_strand_id
1 'polypeptide(L)'
;MAKRLFDIALVVLTAEYWLPLMAVVAVAIVLFDGGPVFFLQQRAGKGGKPFNVLKFKTMVATDGGEPVATPLGKWLRRLSLDEIPQLINVLLGHMSLVGPRPLPVKYLPRYSAFEARRHEVRPGITGWAQVHGRNAITWQQKFAYDVEYVDRHNLLMDIKILLMTIPAAFEGGGEMEEFRGS
;
A
#
# COMPACT_ATOMS: atom_id res chain seq x y z
N MET A 1 3.75 -14.66 15.72
CA MET A 1 2.59 -14.21 16.53
C MET A 1 2.73 -12.75 16.98
N ALA A 2 3.85 -12.36 17.61
CA ALA A 2 4.06 -11.00 18.14
C ALA A 2 3.79 -9.86 17.14
N LYS A 3 4.36 -9.96 15.91
CA LYS A 3 4.11 -8.97 14.84
C LYS A 3 2.61 -8.77 14.56
N ARG A 4 1.83 -9.82 14.49
CA ARG A 4 0.39 -9.73 14.21
C ARG A 4 -0.38 -9.03 15.31
N LEU A 5 -0.04 -9.33 16.57
CA LEU A 5 -0.63 -8.65 17.72
C LEU A 5 -0.26 -7.17 17.73
N PHE A 6 0.98 -6.84 17.40
CA PHE A 6 1.44 -5.46 17.25
C PHE A 6 0.66 -4.71 16.16
N ASP A 7 0.52 -5.31 14.95
CA ASP A 7 -0.25 -4.71 13.86
C ASP A 7 -1.69 -4.39 14.28
N ILE A 8 -2.38 -5.38 14.88
CA ILE A 8 -3.77 -5.20 15.33
C ILE A 8 -3.86 -4.17 16.43
N ALA A 9 -3.00 -4.27 17.44
CA ALA A 9 -3.01 -3.33 18.57
C ALA A 9 -2.81 -1.89 18.10
N LEU A 10 -1.83 -1.64 17.21
CA LEU A 10 -1.56 -0.30 16.70
C LEU A 10 -2.73 0.24 15.88
N VAL A 11 -3.34 -0.59 15.00
CA VAL A 11 -4.51 -0.17 14.21
C VAL A 11 -5.71 0.14 15.11
N VAL A 12 -5.97 -0.68 16.13
CA VAL A 12 -7.09 -0.47 17.05
C VAL A 12 -6.86 0.75 17.95
N LEU A 13 -5.66 0.91 18.52
CA LEU A 13 -5.32 2.06 19.37
C LEU A 13 -5.37 3.39 18.62
N THR A 14 -5.12 3.39 17.32
CA THR A 14 -5.19 4.60 16.48
C THR A 14 -6.55 4.78 15.80
N ALA A 15 -7.55 3.93 16.09
CA ALA A 15 -8.86 3.98 15.43
C ALA A 15 -9.61 5.30 15.66
N GLU A 16 -9.43 5.92 16.80
CA GLU A 16 -10.02 7.23 17.13
C GLU A 16 -9.56 8.36 16.19
N TYR A 17 -8.42 8.20 15.50
CA TYR A 17 -7.90 9.17 14.52
C TYR A 17 -8.29 8.81 13.09
N TRP A 18 -8.05 7.55 12.67
CA TRP A 18 -8.26 7.20 11.27
C TRP A 18 -9.73 6.96 10.91
N LEU A 19 -10.60 6.53 11.84
CA LEU A 19 -12.02 6.37 11.55
C LEU A 19 -12.73 7.70 11.24
N PRO A 20 -12.60 8.77 12.07
CA PRO A 20 -13.16 10.08 11.73
C PRO A 20 -12.58 10.65 10.42
N LEU A 21 -11.25 10.48 10.20
CA LEU A 21 -10.62 10.91 8.96
C LEU A 21 -11.20 10.18 7.75
N MET A 22 -11.40 8.86 7.84
CA MET A 22 -12.07 8.09 6.80
C MET A 22 -13.48 8.61 6.52
N ALA A 23 -14.25 8.94 7.56
CA ALA A 23 -15.60 9.47 7.40
C ALA A 23 -15.58 10.83 6.67
N VAL A 24 -14.68 11.73 7.05
CA VAL A 24 -14.51 13.03 6.39
C VAL A 24 -14.13 12.87 4.93
N VAL A 25 -13.16 12.01 4.61
CA VAL A 25 -12.75 11.74 3.23
C VAL A 25 -13.89 11.10 2.43
N ALA A 26 -14.65 10.17 3.03
CA ALA A 26 -15.78 9.54 2.38
C ALA A 26 -16.87 10.58 2.00
N VAL A 27 -17.21 11.48 2.92
CA VAL A 27 -18.15 12.58 2.67
C VAL A 27 -17.62 13.49 1.57
N ALA A 28 -16.34 13.87 1.60
CA ALA A 28 -15.73 14.69 0.56
C ALA A 28 -15.82 14.03 -0.82
N ILE A 29 -15.54 12.72 -0.94
CA ILE A 29 -15.67 12.00 -2.21
C ILE A 29 -17.13 12.03 -2.72
N VAL A 30 -18.10 11.82 -1.84
CA VAL A 30 -19.52 11.88 -2.25
C VAL A 30 -19.91 13.27 -2.75
N LEU A 31 -19.47 14.32 -2.05
CA LEU A 31 -19.84 15.71 -2.38
C LEU A 31 -19.14 16.24 -3.64
N PHE A 32 -17.87 15.92 -3.83
CA PHE A 32 -17.06 16.50 -4.91
C PHE A 32 -16.92 15.59 -6.14
N ASP A 33 -16.90 14.26 -5.94
CA ASP A 33 -16.67 13.29 -7.02
C ASP A 33 -17.93 12.45 -7.34
N GLY A 34 -19.06 12.62 -6.61
CA GLY A 34 -20.32 11.93 -6.84
C GLY A 34 -20.32 10.43 -6.45
N GLY A 35 -19.29 9.93 -5.74
CA GLY A 35 -19.14 8.52 -5.35
C GLY A 35 -18.85 7.57 -6.54
N PRO A 36 -18.70 6.26 -6.35
CA PRO A 36 -18.65 5.54 -5.06
C PRO A 36 -17.40 5.88 -4.26
N VAL A 37 -17.47 5.71 -2.92
CA VAL A 37 -16.41 6.09 -1.99
C VAL A 37 -15.19 5.17 -2.08
N PHE A 38 -15.43 3.86 -2.19
CA PHE A 38 -14.37 2.86 -2.15
C PHE A 38 -14.09 2.25 -3.52
N PHE A 39 -12.85 1.83 -3.68
CA PHE A 39 -12.34 1.10 -4.82
C PHE A 39 -11.61 -0.17 -4.33
N LEU A 40 -11.92 -1.30 -4.95
CA LEU A 40 -11.28 -2.58 -4.70
C LEU A 40 -10.33 -2.91 -5.85
N GLN A 41 -9.09 -3.24 -5.53
CA GLN A 41 -8.11 -3.63 -6.52
C GLN A 41 -7.46 -4.96 -6.13
N GLN A 42 -7.50 -5.93 -7.04
CA GLN A 42 -6.87 -7.22 -6.81
C GLN A 42 -5.34 -7.10 -6.84
N ARG A 43 -4.70 -7.61 -5.80
CA ARG A 43 -3.24 -7.59 -5.60
C ARG A 43 -2.74 -8.94 -5.13
N ALA A 44 -1.43 -9.19 -5.33
CA ALA A 44 -0.77 -10.38 -4.83
C ALA A 44 -0.43 -10.23 -3.34
N GLY A 45 -0.89 -11.15 -2.53
CA GLY A 45 -0.64 -11.24 -1.10
C GLY A 45 0.40 -12.28 -0.71
N LYS A 46 0.35 -12.74 0.54
CA LYS A 46 1.24 -13.79 1.04
C LYS A 46 1.08 -15.08 0.24
N GLY A 47 2.21 -15.69 -0.14
CA GLY A 47 2.24 -16.88 -0.99
C GLY A 47 1.74 -16.64 -2.41
N GLY A 48 1.73 -15.40 -2.90
CA GLY A 48 1.18 -15.02 -4.20
C GLY A 48 -0.35 -15.09 -4.30
N LYS A 49 -1.06 -15.37 -3.21
CA LYS A 49 -2.53 -15.50 -3.22
C LYS A 49 -3.17 -14.14 -3.47
N PRO A 50 -4.08 -14.02 -4.46
CA PRO A 50 -4.78 -12.79 -4.72
C PRO A 50 -5.68 -12.37 -3.55
N PHE A 51 -5.73 -11.06 -3.27
CA PHE A 51 -6.68 -10.45 -2.34
C PHE A 51 -7.08 -9.06 -2.84
N ASN A 52 -8.18 -8.53 -2.32
CA ASN A 52 -8.67 -7.20 -2.67
C ASN A 52 -8.11 -6.16 -1.69
N VAL A 53 -7.30 -5.25 -2.20
CA VAL A 53 -6.88 -4.04 -1.48
C VAL A 53 -8.01 -3.04 -1.50
N LEU A 54 -8.39 -2.54 -0.34
CA LEU A 54 -9.39 -1.49 -0.17
C LEU A 54 -8.73 -0.12 -0.21
N LYS A 55 -9.23 0.78 -1.06
CA LYS A 55 -8.77 2.17 -1.19
C LYS A 55 -9.96 3.12 -1.31
N PHE A 56 -9.72 4.40 -1.09
CA PHE A 56 -10.65 5.41 -1.58
C PHE A 56 -10.57 5.50 -3.10
N LYS A 57 -11.74 5.72 -3.73
CA LYS A 57 -11.79 5.97 -5.18
C LYS A 57 -11.31 7.40 -5.44
N THR A 58 -10.27 7.52 -6.22
CA THR A 58 -9.60 8.79 -6.54
C THR A 58 -9.52 9.05 -8.05
N MET A 59 -10.10 8.16 -8.84
CA MET A 59 -10.05 8.23 -10.30
C MET A 59 -11.44 7.99 -10.89
N VAL A 60 -11.71 8.65 -12.02
CA VAL A 60 -12.93 8.48 -12.82
C VAL A 60 -12.55 7.93 -14.19
N ALA A 61 -13.45 7.12 -14.76
CA ALA A 61 -13.31 6.66 -16.13
C ALA A 61 -13.46 7.84 -17.09
N THR A 62 -12.68 7.82 -18.17
CA THR A 62 -12.82 8.75 -19.30
C THR A 62 -13.34 7.99 -20.53
N ASP A 63 -14.09 8.66 -21.39
CA ASP A 63 -14.63 8.05 -22.61
C ASP A 63 -13.49 7.57 -23.52
N GLY A 64 -13.24 6.24 -23.52
CA GLY A 64 -12.23 5.58 -24.36
C GLY A 64 -10.78 5.75 -23.93
N GLY A 65 -10.50 6.40 -22.77
CA GLY A 65 -9.16 6.62 -22.24
C GLY A 65 -8.86 5.89 -20.92
N GLU A 66 -7.63 6.02 -20.45
CA GLU A 66 -7.25 5.56 -19.12
C GLU A 66 -7.94 6.40 -18.02
N PRO A 67 -8.27 5.79 -16.86
CA PRO A 67 -8.87 6.50 -15.75
C PRO A 67 -7.99 7.68 -15.29
N VAL A 68 -8.60 8.85 -15.06
CA VAL A 68 -7.91 10.08 -14.65
C VAL A 68 -8.23 10.41 -13.21
N ALA A 69 -7.21 10.85 -12.45
CA ALA A 69 -7.41 11.27 -11.06
C ALA A 69 -8.22 12.58 -10.99
N THR A 70 -9.27 12.60 -10.16
CA THR A 70 -10.03 13.82 -9.86
C THR A 70 -9.14 14.85 -9.14
N PRO A 71 -9.51 16.14 -9.11
CA PRO A 71 -8.78 17.14 -8.33
C PRO A 71 -8.64 16.75 -6.85
N LEU A 72 -9.73 16.28 -6.22
CA LEU A 72 -9.70 15.73 -4.86
C LEU A 72 -8.81 14.48 -4.80
N GLY A 73 -8.95 13.58 -5.76
CA GLY A 73 -8.16 12.34 -5.85
C GLY A 73 -6.66 12.61 -5.95
N LYS A 74 -6.21 13.61 -6.70
CA LYS A 74 -4.80 14.01 -6.77
C LYS A 74 -4.27 14.42 -5.40
N TRP A 75 -5.04 15.20 -4.65
CA TRP A 75 -4.69 15.64 -3.30
C TRP A 75 -4.62 14.46 -2.32
N LEU A 76 -5.63 13.57 -2.34
CA LEU A 76 -5.66 12.38 -1.49
C LEU A 76 -4.46 11.46 -1.77
N ARG A 77 -4.11 11.24 -3.03
CA ARG A 77 -2.97 10.41 -3.45
C ARG A 77 -1.63 11.04 -3.04
N ARG A 78 -1.50 12.37 -3.18
CA ARG A 78 -0.30 13.09 -2.75
C ARG A 78 -0.01 12.90 -1.27
N LEU A 79 -1.04 12.88 -0.43
CA LEU A 79 -0.95 12.67 1.02
C LEU A 79 -1.06 11.20 1.43
N SER A 80 -1.20 10.27 0.47
CA SER A 80 -1.44 8.83 0.70
C SER A 80 -2.71 8.54 1.53
N LEU A 81 -3.65 9.49 1.61
CA LEU A 81 -4.92 9.32 2.32
C LEU A 81 -5.84 8.31 1.63
N ASP A 82 -5.67 8.12 0.32
CA ASP A 82 -6.39 7.11 -0.44
C ASP A 82 -6.11 5.68 0.03
N GLU A 83 -5.02 5.46 0.75
CA GLU A 83 -4.61 4.15 1.24
C GLU A 83 -5.05 3.85 2.69
N ILE A 84 -5.63 4.84 3.43
CA ILE A 84 -6.12 4.63 4.82
C ILE A 84 -7.08 3.43 4.93
N PRO A 85 -8.02 3.18 3.99
CA PRO A 85 -8.89 2.00 4.08
C PRO A 85 -8.15 0.66 4.13
N GLN A 86 -6.87 0.59 3.73
CA GLN A 86 -6.06 -0.63 3.85
C GLN A 86 -5.83 -1.05 5.32
N LEU A 87 -6.03 -0.18 6.31
CA LEU A 87 -6.04 -0.55 7.72
C LEU A 87 -7.09 -1.64 8.02
N ILE A 88 -8.20 -1.64 7.29
CA ILE A 88 -9.21 -2.72 7.34
C ILE A 88 -8.60 -4.02 6.79
N ASN A 89 -7.82 -3.99 5.70
CA ASN A 89 -7.12 -5.18 5.21
C ASN A 89 -6.11 -5.72 6.22
N VAL A 90 -5.49 -4.83 7.02
CA VAL A 90 -4.63 -5.25 8.13
C VAL A 90 -5.47 -5.98 9.19
N LEU A 91 -6.59 -5.43 9.63
CA LEU A 91 -7.48 -6.08 10.62
C LEU A 91 -8.00 -7.44 10.14
N LEU A 92 -8.32 -7.56 8.85
CA LEU A 92 -8.75 -8.82 8.22
C LEU A 92 -7.63 -9.85 8.04
N GLY A 93 -6.36 -9.45 8.21
CA GLY A 93 -5.20 -10.35 8.09
C GLY A 93 -4.68 -10.55 6.67
N HIS A 94 -5.21 -9.84 5.70
CA HIS A 94 -4.71 -9.85 4.32
C HIS A 94 -3.38 -9.10 4.21
N MET A 95 -3.20 -8.04 5.02
CA MET A 95 -2.03 -7.19 5.07
C MET A 95 -1.42 -7.11 6.47
N SER A 96 -0.27 -6.51 6.57
CA SER A 96 0.44 -6.03 7.76
C SER A 96 0.61 -4.51 7.64
N LEU A 97 0.92 -3.82 8.72
CA LEU A 97 1.34 -2.42 8.64
C LEU A 97 2.63 -2.29 7.84
N VAL A 98 3.61 -3.18 8.11
CA VAL A 98 4.92 -3.18 7.46
C VAL A 98 5.15 -4.46 6.69
N GLY A 99 5.58 -4.34 5.43
CA GLY A 99 5.89 -5.44 4.53
C GLY A 99 6.10 -4.96 3.09
N PRO A 100 6.47 -5.85 2.16
CA PRO A 100 6.56 -5.53 0.73
C PRO A 100 5.24 -4.97 0.19
N ARG A 101 5.30 -3.91 -0.63
CA ARG A 101 4.09 -3.31 -1.22
C ARG A 101 3.35 -4.31 -2.10
N PRO A 102 2.01 -4.50 -1.94
CA PRO A 102 1.26 -5.44 -2.77
C PRO A 102 1.18 -4.94 -4.22
N LEU A 103 1.72 -5.73 -5.15
CA LEU A 103 1.75 -5.41 -6.58
C LEU A 103 0.62 -6.13 -7.34
N PRO A 104 0.28 -5.68 -8.58
CA PRO A 104 -0.74 -6.32 -9.41
C PRO A 104 -0.48 -7.81 -9.60
N VAL A 105 -1.55 -8.62 -9.59
CA VAL A 105 -1.48 -10.07 -9.80
C VAL A 105 -0.82 -10.43 -11.15
N LYS A 106 -0.99 -9.57 -12.17
CA LYS A 106 -0.37 -9.73 -13.50
C LYS A 106 1.16 -9.80 -13.48
N TYR A 107 1.81 -9.40 -12.37
CA TYR A 107 3.25 -9.46 -12.22
C TYR A 107 3.77 -10.81 -11.69
N LEU A 108 2.91 -11.64 -11.10
CA LEU A 108 3.31 -12.93 -10.53
C LEU A 108 4.12 -13.83 -11.50
N PRO A 109 3.72 -14.01 -12.78
CA PRO A 109 4.48 -14.83 -13.71
C PRO A 109 5.78 -14.18 -14.20
N ARG A 110 6.05 -12.92 -13.85
CA ARG A 110 7.22 -12.17 -14.31
C ARG A 110 8.36 -12.13 -13.29
N TYR A 111 8.13 -12.65 -12.06
CA TYR A 111 9.15 -12.63 -11.01
C TYR A 111 10.14 -13.78 -11.22
N SER A 112 11.42 -13.46 -11.06
CA SER A 112 12.45 -14.47 -10.81
C SER A 112 12.21 -15.18 -9.46
N ALA A 113 12.88 -16.31 -9.24
CA ALA A 113 12.80 -17.03 -7.97
C ALA A 113 13.21 -16.16 -6.78
N PHE A 114 14.18 -15.25 -6.95
CA PHE A 114 14.60 -14.30 -5.92
C PHE A 114 13.50 -13.29 -5.60
N GLU A 115 12.92 -12.65 -6.60
CA GLU A 115 11.89 -11.62 -6.44
C GLU A 115 10.58 -12.18 -5.87
N ALA A 116 10.23 -13.43 -6.22
CA ALA A 116 9.06 -14.12 -5.70
C ALA A 116 9.09 -14.31 -4.17
N ARG A 117 10.27 -14.30 -3.56
CA ARG A 117 10.46 -14.40 -2.10
C ARG A 117 9.76 -13.28 -1.33
N ARG A 118 9.52 -12.12 -1.96
CA ARG A 118 8.74 -11.02 -1.37
C ARG A 118 7.34 -11.44 -0.88
N HIS A 119 6.82 -12.55 -1.41
CA HIS A 119 5.53 -13.10 -1.02
C HIS A 119 5.59 -14.08 0.16
N GLU A 120 6.77 -14.36 0.73
CA GLU A 120 6.90 -15.22 1.93
C GLU A 120 6.26 -14.58 3.18
N VAL A 121 6.15 -13.25 3.20
CA VAL A 121 5.49 -12.47 4.27
C VAL A 121 4.18 -11.82 3.79
N ARG A 122 3.39 -11.27 4.72
CA ARG A 122 2.24 -10.44 4.34
C ARG A 122 2.71 -9.13 3.72
N PRO A 123 2.02 -8.65 2.67
CA PRO A 123 2.28 -7.32 2.13
C PRO A 123 1.96 -6.23 3.16
N GLY A 124 2.66 -5.11 3.07
CA GLY A 124 2.52 -3.98 3.98
C GLY A 124 1.84 -2.76 3.35
N ILE A 125 1.29 -1.87 4.20
CA ILE A 125 0.90 -0.51 3.82
C ILE A 125 2.18 0.29 3.54
N THR A 126 3.17 0.19 4.44
CA THR A 126 4.53 0.67 4.23
C THR A 126 5.54 -0.48 4.23
N GLY A 127 6.80 -0.22 3.87
CA GLY A 127 7.83 -1.24 3.80
C GLY A 127 9.22 -0.70 3.53
N TRP A 128 10.20 -1.59 3.58
CA TRP A 128 11.61 -1.23 3.47
C TRP A 128 11.95 -0.53 2.15
N ALA A 129 11.44 -1.02 1.03
CA ALA A 129 11.60 -0.37 -0.27
C ALA A 129 10.90 1.01 -0.34
N GLN A 130 9.74 1.18 0.32
CA GLN A 130 9.01 2.44 0.30
C GLN A 130 9.73 3.56 1.05
N VAL A 131 10.43 3.24 2.15
CA VAL A 131 11.19 4.25 2.91
C VAL A 131 12.60 4.50 2.37
N HIS A 132 13.06 3.72 1.37
CA HIS A 132 14.38 3.89 0.72
C HIS A 132 14.30 4.45 -0.71
N GLY A 133 13.26 5.19 -1.05
CA GLY A 133 13.18 5.92 -2.33
C GLY A 133 11.90 5.70 -3.13
N ARG A 134 10.93 4.90 -2.64
CA ARG A 134 9.60 4.75 -3.27
C ARG A 134 9.68 4.48 -4.79
N ASN A 135 9.32 5.49 -5.59
CA ASN A 135 9.30 5.41 -7.06
C ASN A 135 10.60 5.91 -7.71
N ALA A 136 11.53 6.47 -6.93
CA ALA A 136 12.82 6.94 -7.43
C ALA A 136 13.86 5.83 -7.63
N ILE A 137 13.60 4.63 -7.10
CA ILE A 137 14.49 3.46 -7.23
C ILE A 137 14.01 2.49 -8.30
N THR A 138 14.94 1.74 -8.89
CA THR A 138 14.65 0.74 -9.93
C THR A 138 13.83 -0.43 -9.38
N TRP A 139 13.23 -1.23 -10.26
CA TRP A 139 12.50 -2.44 -9.87
C TRP A 139 13.41 -3.45 -9.17
N GLN A 140 14.64 -3.62 -9.66
CA GLN A 140 15.64 -4.51 -9.05
C GLN A 140 15.97 -4.08 -7.61
N GLN A 141 16.17 -2.78 -7.38
CA GLN A 141 16.41 -2.24 -6.04
C GLN A 141 15.20 -2.43 -5.13
N LYS A 142 13.96 -2.23 -5.64
CA LYS A 142 12.73 -2.49 -4.87
C LYS A 142 12.66 -3.93 -4.41
N PHE A 143 12.88 -4.87 -5.33
CA PHE A 143 12.82 -6.30 -4.99
C PHE A 143 13.97 -6.70 -4.07
N ALA A 144 15.16 -6.14 -4.24
CA ALA A 144 16.27 -6.37 -3.30
C ALA A 144 15.91 -5.91 -1.88
N TYR A 145 15.34 -4.71 -1.71
CA TYR A 145 14.85 -4.24 -0.41
C TYR A 145 13.70 -5.08 0.13
N ASP A 146 12.77 -5.52 -0.72
CA ASP A 146 11.66 -6.37 -0.30
C ASP A 146 12.17 -7.73 0.22
N VAL A 147 13.15 -8.34 -0.45
CA VAL A 147 13.77 -9.60 -0.01
C VAL A 147 14.64 -9.39 1.23
N GLU A 148 15.40 -8.29 1.31
CA GLU A 148 16.13 -7.93 2.53
C GLU A 148 15.20 -7.83 3.74
N TYR A 149 14.02 -7.22 3.56
CA TYR A 149 13.00 -7.19 4.61
C TYR A 149 12.53 -8.60 4.98
N VAL A 150 12.28 -9.48 3.99
CA VAL A 150 11.90 -10.87 4.25
C VAL A 150 12.93 -11.59 5.12
N ASP A 151 14.22 -11.39 4.82
CA ASP A 151 15.31 -12.07 5.52
C ASP A 151 15.57 -11.54 6.93
N ARG A 152 15.32 -10.25 7.17
CA ARG A 152 15.73 -9.55 8.41
C ARG A 152 14.58 -9.06 9.27
N HIS A 153 13.32 -9.19 8.81
CA HIS A 153 12.19 -8.57 9.49
C HIS A 153 12.07 -9.03 10.95
N ASN A 154 11.93 -8.06 11.81
CA ASN A 154 11.64 -8.21 13.23
C ASN A 154 10.87 -6.96 13.71
N LEU A 155 10.37 -6.99 14.93
CA LEU A 155 9.55 -5.91 15.46
C LEU A 155 10.29 -4.56 15.52
N LEU A 156 11.59 -4.56 15.82
CA LEU A 156 12.40 -3.34 15.87
C LEU A 156 12.56 -2.74 14.46
N MET A 157 12.76 -3.57 13.45
CA MET A 157 12.81 -3.14 12.05
C MET A 157 11.46 -2.57 11.61
N ASP A 158 10.34 -3.18 12.02
CA ASP A 158 9.00 -2.67 11.72
C ASP A 158 8.79 -1.27 12.34
N ILE A 159 9.14 -1.10 13.61
CA ILE A 159 9.05 0.21 14.28
C ILE A 159 9.92 1.25 13.57
N LYS A 160 11.16 0.89 13.20
CA LYS A 160 12.06 1.76 12.43
C LYS A 160 11.41 2.20 11.12
N ILE A 161 10.83 1.26 10.36
CA ILE A 161 10.16 1.55 9.08
C ILE A 161 8.95 2.46 9.29
N LEU A 162 8.14 2.23 10.32
CA LEU A 162 6.99 3.10 10.65
C LEU A 162 7.44 4.54 10.93
N LEU A 163 8.51 4.73 11.70
CA LEU A 163 9.07 6.06 11.98
C LEU A 163 9.62 6.72 10.71
N MET A 164 10.33 5.97 9.84
CA MET A 164 10.83 6.46 8.56
C MET A 164 9.71 6.77 7.55
N THR A 165 8.53 6.18 7.71
CA THR A 165 7.38 6.41 6.82
C THR A 165 6.85 7.84 6.95
N ILE A 166 6.94 8.46 8.14
CA ILE A 166 6.42 9.79 8.39
C ILE A 166 7.06 10.84 7.44
N PRO A 167 8.40 11.03 7.43
CA PRO A 167 9.02 11.97 6.49
C PRO A 167 8.82 11.53 5.03
N ALA A 168 8.95 10.23 4.72
CA ALA A 168 8.77 9.73 3.38
C ALA A 168 7.37 10.01 2.80
N ALA A 169 6.33 10.13 3.61
CA ALA A 169 4.98 10.47 3.16
C ALA A 169 4.89 11.87 2.53
N PHE A 170 5.77 12.79 2.91
CA PHE A 170 5.79 14.17 2.42
C PHE A 170 6.69 14.38 1.19
N GLU A 171 7.55 13.42 0.85
CA GLU A 171 8.51 13.53 -0.27
C GLU A 171 7.89 13.36 -1.65
N GLY A 172 6.59 13.12 -1.77
CA GLY A 172 5.88 12.97 -3.04
C GLY A 172 6.39 11.78 -3.88
N GLY A 173 5.52 10.89 -4.29
CA GLY A 173 5.88 9.78 -5.18
C GLY A 173 5.67 10.18 -6.64
N GLY A 174 6.71 10.10 -7.47
CA GLY A 174 6.57 10.12 -8.93
C GLY A 174 5.71 8.95 -9.44
N GLU A 175 5.31 8.98 -10.69
CA GLU A 175 4.66 7.83 -11.33
C GLU A 175 5.66 6.68 -11.47
N MET A 176 5.18 5.48 -11.19
CA MET A 176 6.00 4.28 -11.26
C MET A 176 5.84 3.63 -12.63
N GLU A 177 6.96 3.43 -13.34
CA GLU A 177 6.94 2.66 -14.60
C GLU A 177 6.38 1.24 -14.38
N GLU A 178 5.77 0.69 -15.41
CA GLU A 178 5.25 -0.68 -15.37
C GLU A 178 6.39 -1.69 -15.30
N PHE A 179 6.29 -2.67 -14.39
CA PHE A 179 7.23 -3.79 -14.33
C PHE A 179 7.04 -4.72 -15.54
N ARG A 180 8.11 -4.87 -16.33
CA ARG A 180 8.11 -5.69 -17.57
C ARG A 180 8.65 -7.10 -17.39
N GLY A 181 9.24 -7.42 -16.24
CA GLY A 181 9.89 -8.69 -15.92
C GLY A 181 11.41 -8.54 -15.80
N SER A 182 12.03 -9.50 -15.12
CA SER A 182 13.49 -9.64 -14.97
C SER A 182 14.02 -10.62 -15.99
#